data_94e1f7abb98f838cd00435e9d940e398
#
_entry.id   94e1f7abb98f838cd00435e9d940e398
#
_cell.length_a   1.000
_cell.length_b   1.000
_cell.length_c   1.000
_cell.angle_alpha   90.00
_cell.angle_beta   90.00
_cell.angle_gamma   90.00
#
_symmetry.space_group_name_H-M   'P 1'
#
loop_
_entity.id
_entity.type
_entity.pdbx_description
1 polymer ?
#
loop_
_entity_poly.entity_id
_entity_poly.type
_entity_poly.pdbx_seq_one_letter_code
_entity_poly.pdbx_strand_id
1 'polypeptide(L)'
;IPVLAPQFIAQYAPAVNEQDVGIFVSQSGETKDVLNALERAQAAGMTCFSMANVIGSTLTKQTTAWLPLTCGYEISVPATKTFTNQVITFLNLANLLGGGDGRALEGLPDLMEETLAMCEPQVRVLAEEINAWNDFYCLGYGATLPMALEGALKLKEITYAHCEGMLS
;
A
#
# COMPACT_ATOMS: atom_id res chain seq x y z
N ILE A 1 4.48 -13.62 0.15
CA ILE A 1 3.18 -13.65 0.87
C ILE A 1 2.97 -12.27 1.48
N PRO A 2 1.85 -11.55 1.18
CA PRO A 2 1.50 -10.33 1.88
C PRO A 2 1.02 -10.64 3.31
N VAL A 3 1.47 -9.84 4.27
CA VAL A 3 1.14 -10.02 5.69
C VAL A 3 0.93 -8.64 6.32
N LEU A 4 -0.14 -8.48 7.09
CA LEU A 4 -0.32 -7.29 7.91
C LEU A 4 0.68 -7.32 9.08
N ALA A 5 1.35 -6.19 9.33
CA ALA A 5 2.40 -6.12 10.34
C ALA A 5 1.98 -6.64 11.75
N PRO A 6 0.76 -6.33 12.27
CA PRO A 6 0.30 -6.91 13.53
C PRO A 6 0.18 -8.43 13.50
N GLN A 7 -0.20 -9.02 12.37
CA GLN A 7 -0.34 -10.46 12.23
C GLN A 7 1.01 -11.18 12.09
N PHE A 8 2.02 -10.49 11.57
CA PHE A 8 3.34 -11.09 11.37
C PHE A 8 3.90 -11.69 12.66
N ILE A 9 3.86 -10.91 13.74
CA ILE A 9 4.43 -11.34 15.04
C ILE A 9 3.73 -12.58 15.57
N ALA A 10 2.40 -12.63 15.47
CA ALA A 10 1.61 -13.71 16.06
C ALA A 10 1.60 -14.99 15.21
N GLN A 11 1.61 -14.86 13.89
CA GLN A 11 1.33 -15.98 12.99
C GLN A 11 2.56 -16.45 12.20
N TYR A 12 3.50 -15.58 11.86
CA TYR A 12 4.59 -15.87 10.94
C TYR A 12 5.97 -15.83 11.59
N ALA A 13 6.21 -14.94 12.55
CA ALA A 13 7.53 -14.77 13.16
C ALA A 13 8.15 -16.06 13.71
N PRO A 14 7.38 -17.03 14.26
CA PRO A 14 7.95 -18.30 14.71
C PRO A 14 8.44 -19.24 13.58
N ALA A 15 7.98 -19.00 12.33
CA ALA A 15 8.27 -19.87 11.20
C ALA A 15 9.33 -19.29 10.25
N VAL A 16 9.67 -18.00 10.36
CA VAL A 16 10.65 -17.34 9.50
C VAL A 16 12.07 -17.55 10.00
N ASN A 17 13.05 -17.51 9.08
CA ASN A 17 14.45 -17.77 9.36
C ASN A 17 15.37 -16.99 8.39
N GLU A 18 16.66 -17.23 8.46
CA GLU A 18 17.71 -16.56 7.67
C GLU A 18 17.62 -16.76 6.15
N GLN A 19 16.83 -17.73 5.66
CA GLN A 19 16.60 -17.96 4.23
C GLN A 19 15.46 -17.11 3.68
N ASP A 20 14.70 -16.47 4.56
CA ASP A 20 13.58 -15.63 4.18
C ASP A 20 14.00 -14.18 3.91
N VAL A 21 13.26 -13.55 3.01
CA VAL A 21 13.42 -12.13 2.66
C VAL A 21 12.13 -11.39 2.96
N GLY A 22 12.23 -10.27 3.67
CA GLY A 22 11.10 -9.41 3.99
C GLY A 22 11.20 -8.04 3.33
N ILE A 23 10.07 -7.54 2.81
CA ILE A 23 9.91 -6.14 2.38
C ILE A 23 8.91 -5.47 3.32
N PHE A 24 9.39 -4.52 4.10
CA PHE A 24 8.60 -3.79 5.10
C PHE A 24 8.13 -2.46 4.51
N VAL A 25 6.82 -2.24 4.49
CA VAL A 25 6.22 -1.10 3.81
C VAL A 25 5.59 -0.15 4.82
N SER A 26 5.93 1.12 4.74
CA SER A 26 5.34 2.17 5.56
C SER A 26 5.45 3.53 4.86
N GLN A 27 4.39 4.32 4.86
CA GLN A 27 4.45 5.68 4.32
C GLN A 27 5.45 6.53 5.11
N SER A 28 5.32 6.60 6.42
CA SER A 28 6.16 7.41 7.30
C SER A 28 7.51 6.76 7.64
N GLY A 29 7.59 5.42 7.56
CA GLY A 29 8.70 4.64 8.07
C GLY A 29 8.82 4.64 9.60
N GLU A 30 7.78 5.12 10.30
CA GLU A 30 7.70 5.19 11.78
C GLU A 30 6.51 4.39 12.33
N THR A 31 5.78 3.66 11.49
CA THR A 31 4.63 2.85 11.90
C THR A 31 5.07 1.79 12.90
N LYS A 32 4.57 1.89 14.13
CA LYS A 32 5.04 1.07 15.26
C LYS A 32 4.93 -0.43 14.99
N ASP A 33 3.81 -0.87 14.42
CA ASP A 33 3.62 -2.30 14.13
C ASP A 33 4.60 -2.82 13.07
N VAL A 34 4.93 -1.99 12.07
CA VAL A 34 5.92 -2.32 11.05
C VAL A 34 7.33 -2.40 11.65
N LEU A 35 7.68 -1.49 12.54
CA LEU A 35 8.98 -1.52 13.23
C LEU A 35 9.09 -2.72 14.17
N ASN A 36 8.03 -3.07 14.90
CA ASN A 36 7.99 -4.27 15.73
C ASN A 36 8.14 -5.55 14.88
N ALA A 37 7.47 -5.59 13.72
CA ALA A 37 7.60 -6.72 12.81
C ALA A 37 9.03 -6.83 12.24
N LEU A 38 9.63 -5.70 11.87
CA LEU A 38 11.03 -5.65 11.42
C LEU A 38 11.99 -6.18 12.48
N GLU A 39 11.86 -5.72 13.73
CA GLU A 39 12.70 -6.18 14.83
C GLU A 39 12.64 -7.70 15.01
N ARG A 40 11.44 -8.27 14.92
CA ARG A 40 11.23 -9.73 15.01
C ARG A 40 11.83 -10.48 13.83
N ALA A 41 11.70 -9.96 12.62
CA ALA A 41 12.27 -10.54 11.42
C ALA A 41 13.82 -10.53 11.49
N GLN A 42 14.40 -9.42 11.92
CA GLN A 42 15.84 -9.30 12.10
C GLN A 42 16.38 -10.25 13.18
N ALA A 43 15.64 -10.40 14.28
CA ALA A 43 16.00 -11.37 15.34
C ALA A 43 15.97 -12.82 14.84
N ALA A 44 15.15 -13.12 13.82
CA ALA A 44 15.12 -14.43 13.15
C ALA A 44 16.19 -14.59 12.05
N GLY A 45 17.00 -13.55 11.80
CA GLY A 45 18.05 -13.59 10.79
C GLY A 45 17.60 -13.26 9.36
N MET A 46 16.33 -12.85 9.14
CA MET A 46 15.82 -12.51 7.82
C MET A 46 16.60 -11.37 7.16
N THR A 47 16.77 -11.43 5.85
CA THR A 47 17.20 -10.26 5.08
C THR A 47 16.03 -9.29 4.91
N CYS A 48 16.17 -8.09 5.44
CA CYS A 48 15.10 -7.10 5.51
C CYS A 48 15.35 -5.91 4.58
N PHE A 49 14.42 -5.68 3.67
CA PHE A 49 14.33 -4.48 2.83
C PHE A 49 13.13 -3.65 3.25
N SER A 50 13.11 -2.39 2.84
CA SER A 50 11.93 -1.55 3.10
C SER A 50 11.51 -0.70 1.90
N MET A 51 10.27 -0.20 1.99
CA MET A 51 9.70 0.75 1.07
C MET A 51 9.04 1.85 1.90
N ALA A 52 9.53 3.09 1.74
CA ALA A 52 9.04 4.22 2.54
C ALA A 52 9.04 5.52 1.75
N ASN A 53 8.18 6.46 2.17
CA ASN A 53 8.15 7.80 1.57
C ASN A 53 9.08 8.79 2.29
N VAL A 54 9.30 8.61 3.59
CA VAL A 54 10.14 9.51 4.39
C VAL A 54 11.58 9.01 4.44
N ILE A 55 12.46 9.75 3.76
CA ILE A 55 13.90 9.51 3.72
C ILE A 55 14.49 9.71 5.12
N GLY A 56 15.33 8.77 5.57
CA GLY A 56 15.98 8.85 6.87
C GLY A 56 15.08 8.48 8.06
N SER A 57 13.91 7.91 7.80
CA SER A 57 13.06 7.33 8.84
C SER A 57 13.72 6.13 9.53
N THR A 58 13.18 5.73 10.67
CA THR A 58 13.68 4.57 11.44
C THR A 58 13.70 3.32 10.56
N LEU A 59 12.65 3.06 9.82
CA LEU A 59 12.53 1.91 8.92
C LEU A 59 13.66 1.87 7.89
N THR A 60 13.91 3.00 7.21
CA THR A 60 14.95 3.08 6.16
C THR A 60 16.39 2.96 6.71
N LYS A 61 16.61 3.34 7.96
CA LYS A 61 17.92 3.20 8.61
C LYS A 61 18.22 1.79 9.12
N GLN A 62 17.17 1.03 9.43
CA GLN A 62 17.30 -0.29 10.03
C GLN A 62 17.26 -1.44 9.02
N THR A 63 16.96 -1.18 7.76
CA THR A 63 16.91 -2.20 6.71
C THR A 63 18.17 -2.22 5.85
N THR A 64 18.45 -3.36 5.24
CA THR A 64 19.65 -3.59 4.39
C THR A 64 19.68 -2.63 3.20
N ALA A 65 18.54 -2.41 2.57
CA ALA A 65 18.32 -1.42 1.53
C ALA A 65 16.84 -1.02 1.50
N TRP A 66 16.51 0.08 0.84
CA TRP A 66 15.16 0.59 0.79
C TRP A 66 14.83 1.24 -0.57
N LEU A 67 13.55 1.23 -0.89
CA LEU A 67 13.00 1.85 -2.09
C LEU A 67 12.19 3.10 -1.69
N PRO A 68 12.47 4.27 -2.29
CA PRO A 68 11.71 5.47 -2.05
C PRO A 68 10.37 5.46 -2.81
N LEU A 69 9.31 5.93 -2.16
CA LEU A 69 8.01 6.12 -2.82
C LEU A 69 7.93 7.43 -3.61
N THR A 70 8.76 8.42 -3.27
CA THR A 70 8.92 9.71 -3.99
C THR A 70 7.62 10.49 -4.26
N CYS A 71 6.60 10.33 -3.42
CA CYS A 71 5.30 10.99 -3.61
C CYS A 71 5.17 12.35 -2.89
N GLY A 72 6.28 12.90 -2.40
CA GLY A 72 6.26 14.16 -1.65
C GLY A 72 5.50 14.03 -0.32
N TYR A 73 5.00 15.14 0.21
CA TYR A 73 4.26 15.12 1.48
C TYR A 73 2.86 14.54 1.30
N GLU A 74 2.52 13.54 2.11
CA GLU A 74 1.15 13.10 2.32
C GLU A 74 0.57 13.90 3.49
N ILE A 75 -0.37 14.78 3.22
CA ILE A 75 -0.88 15.74 4.22
C ILE A 75 -2.09 15.18 4.95
N SER A 76 -2.88 14.37 4.28
CA SER A 76 -4.12 13.80 4.81
C SER A 76 -3.85 12.52 5.60
N VAL A 77 -4.70 12.22 6.58
CA VAL A 77 -4.72 10.93 7.27
C VAL A 77 -4.97 9.78 6.29
N PRO A 78 -6.01 9.84 5.43
CA PRO A 78 -6.20 8.84 4.39
C PRO A 78 -5.16 9.02 3.28
N ALA A 79 -4.19 8.13 3.25
CA ALA A 79 -3.16 8.09 2.21
C ALA A 79 -3.78 7.73 0.85
N THR A 80 -3.48 8.53 -0.17
CA THR A 80 -3.95 8.30 -1.54
C THR A 80 -2.78 8.08 -2.50
N LYS A 81 -1.97 9.09 -2.74
CA LYS A 81 -0.83 9.02 -3.65
C LYS A 81 0.28 8.08 -3.15
N THR A 82 0.47 7.95 -1.84
CA THR A 82 1.43 7.00 -1.28
C THR A 82 0.99 5.56 -1.51
N PHE A 83 -0.31 5.26 -1.41
CA PHE A 83 -0.85 3.96 -1.79
C PHE A 83 -0.59 3.66 -3.27
N THR A 84 -0.94 4.59 -4.16
CA THR A 84 -0.74 4.43 -5.60
C THR A 84 0.74 4.19 -5.92
N ASN A 85 1.64 4.98 -5.33
CA ASN A 85 3.08 4.82 -5.56
C ASN A 85 3.64 3.52 -4.97
N GLN A 86 3.08 3.00 -3.88
CA GLN A 86 3.43 1.65 -3.39
C GLN A 86 3.09 0.58 -4.43
N VAL A 87 1.88 0.63 -4.99
CA VAL A 87 1.45 -0.32 -6.04
C VAL A 87 2.37 -0.23 -7.25
N ILE A 88 2.65 0.98 -7.74
CA ILE A 88 3.54 1.20 -8.89
C ILE A 88 4.97 0.70 -8.61
N THR A 89 5.49 0.97 -7.41
CA THR A 89 6.83 0.52 -7.02
C THR A 89 6.91 -1.01 -6.97
N PHE A 90 5.88 -1.69 -6.46
CA PHE A 90 5.82 -3.16 -6.50
C PHE A 90 5.69 -3.71 -7.92
N LEU A 91 4.89 -3.09 -8.78
CA LEU A 91 4.77 -3.47 -10.18
C LEU A 91 6.11 -3.34 -10.91
N ASN A 92 6.82 -2.23 -10.70
CA ASN A 92 8.14 -2.03 -11.28
C ASN A 92 9.16 -3.05 -10.74
N LEU A 93 9.17 -3.30 -9.45
CA LEU A 93 10.02 -4.32 -8.84
C LEU A 93 9.73 -5.71 -9.42
N ALA A 94 8.46 -6.08 -9.56
CA ALA A 94 8.06 -7.35 -10.14
C ALA A 94 8.49 -7.46 -11.62
N ASN A 95 8.35 -6.37 -12.40
CA ASN A 95 8.81 -6.31 -13.78
C ASN A 95 10.33 -6.52 -13.89
N LEU A 96 11.10 -5.82 -13.06
CA LEU A 96 12.56 -5.94 -13.05
C LEU A 96 13.03 -7.33 -12.62
N LEU A 97 12.42 -7.91 -11.58
CA LEU A 97 12.72 -9.27 -11.13
C LEU A 97 12.33 -10.33 -12.16
N GLY A 98 11.33 -10.04 -12.98
CA GLY A 98 10.92 -10.86 -14.13
C GLY A 98 11.78 -10.70 -15.37
N GLY A 99 12.85 -9.90 -15.33
CA GLY A 99 13.75 -9.65 -16.45
C GLY A 99 13.30 -8.52 -17.40
N GLY A 100 12.30 -7.74 -17.02
CA GLY A 100 11.88 -6.54 -17.73
C GLY A 100 12.81 -5.35 -17.48
N ASP A 101 12.63 -4.29 -18.24
CA ASP A 101 13.50 -3.10 -18.24
C ASP A 101 12.86 -1.85 -17.60
N GLY A 102 11.70 -2.00 -16.99
CA GLY A 102 10.94 -0.89 -16.37
C GLY A 102 10.11 -0.04 -17.34
N ARG A 103 10.34 -0.14 -18.66
CA ARG A 103 9.62 0.67 -19.66
C ARG A 103 8.12 0.36 -19.75
N ALA A 104 7.70 -0.81 -19.26
CA ALA A 104 6.29 -1.19 -19.23
C ALA A 104 5.37 -0.18 -18.48
N LEU A 105 5.95 0.66 -17.62
CA LEU A 105 5.22 1.64 -16.82
C LEU A 105 5.40 3.09 -17.30
N GLU A 106 6.14 3.35 -18.38
CA GLU A 106 6.44 4.72 -18.84
C GLU A 106 5.19 5.54 -19.19
N GLY A 107 4.15 4.91 -19.76
CA GLY A 107 2.89 5.56 -20.12
C GLY A 107 1.88 5.66 -18.96
N LEU A 108 2.21 5.16 -17.78
CA LEU A 108 1.27 5.10 -16.67
C LEU A 108 0.84 6.47 -16.12
N PRO A 109 1.71 7.50 -16.03
CA PRO A 109 1.31 8.83 -15.59
C PRO A 109 0.22 9.44 -16.48
N ASP A 110 0.39 9.38 -17.80
CA ASP A 110 -0.58 9.93 -18.75
C ASP A 110 -1.92 9.18 -18.67
N LEU A 111 -1.89 7.86 -18.56
CA LEU A 111 -3.07 7.03 -18.38
C LEU A 111 -3.81 7.35 -17.06
N MET A 112 -3.08 7.64 -15.99
CA MET A 112 -3.67 8.02 -14.71
C MET A 112 -4.34 9.40 -14.80
N GLU A 113 -3.69 10.37 -15.44
CA GLU A 113 -4.25 11.71 -15.64
C GLU A 113 -5.53 11.65 -16.48
N GLU A 114 -5.52 10.90 -17.58
CA GLU A 114 -6.71 10.68 -18.42
C GLU A 114 -7.84 10.00 -17.62
N THR A 115 -7.51 8.97 -16.84
CA THR A 115 -8.48 8.28 -16.00
C THR A 115 -9.13 9.21 -14.98
N LEU A 116 -8.35 10.03 -14.29
CA LEU A 116 -8.86 11.01 -13.34
C LEU A 116 -9.78 12.01 -14.01
N ALA A 117 -9.36 12.58 -15.14
CA ALA A 117 -10.17 13.55 -15.90
C ALA A 117 -11.50 12.95 -16.38
N MET A 118 -11.50 11.70 -16.79
CA MET A 118 -12.69 10.98 -17.24
C MET A 118 -13.64 10.63 -16.10
N CYS A 119 -13.10 10.21 -14.95
CA CYS A 119 -13.89 9.72 -13.82
C CYS A 119 -14.43 10.83 -12.92
N GLU A 120 -13.69 11.94 -12.76
CA GLU A 120 -14.03 13.00 -11.79
C GLU A 120 -15.45 13.55 -11.94
N PRO A 121 -15.98 13.89 -13.13
CA PRO A 121 -17.35 14.37 -13.26
C PRO A 121 -18.40 13.38 -12.80
N GLN A 122 -18.19 12.10 -13.09
CA GLN A 122 -19.11 11.01 -12.70
C GLN A 122 -19.07 10.77 -11.18
N VAL A 123 -17.87 10.80 -10.59
CA VAL A 123 -17.68 10.64 -9.15
C VAL A 123 -18.33 11.79 -8.39
N ARG A 124 -18.28 13.02 -8.90
CA ARG A 124 -18.96 14.18 -8.26
C ARG A 124 -20.47 13.97 -8.20
N VAL A 125 -21.09 13.55 -9.30
CA VAL A 125 -22.53 13.27 -9.34
C VAL A 125 -22.89 12.12 -8.38
N LEU A 126 -22.10 11.03 -8.41
CA LEU A 126 -22.31 9.90 -7.53
C LEU A 126 -22.16 10.29 -6.05
N ALA A 127 -21.19 11.12 -5.70
CA ALA A 127 -20.96 11.57 -4.34
C ALA A 127 -22.16 12.36 -3.77
N GLU A 128 -22.79 13.20 -4.59
CA GLU A 128 -24.02 13.92 -4.22
C GLU A 128 -25.18 12.94 -3.97
N GLU A 129 -25.32 11.92 -4.81
CA GLU A 129 -26.38 10.93 -4.72
C GLU A 129 -26.24 10.05 -3.46
N ILE A 130 -25.03 9.59 -3.14
CA ILE A 130 -24.78 8.67 -2.03
C ILE A 130 -24.48 9.38 -0.70
N ASN A 131 -24.46 10.68 -0.65
CA ASN A 131 -24.07 11.47 0.53
C ASN A 131 -24.93 11.20 1.78
N ALA A 132 -26.17 10.76 1.59
CA ALA A 132 -27.07 10.43 2.69
C ALA A 132 -26.98 8.94 3.14
N TRP A 133 -26.16 8.12 2.49
CA TRP A 133 -26.04 6.71 2.82
C TRP A 133 -25.04 6.52 3.98
N ASN A 134 -25.30 5.53 4.83
CA ASN A 134 -24.45 5.21 5.97
C ASN A 134 -23.70 3.88 5.84
N ASP A 135 -24.12 3.05 4.87
CA ASP A 135 -23.58 1.70 4.68
C ASP A 135 -23.15 1.50 3.24
N PHE A 136 -21.92 1.05 3.06
CA PHE A 136 -21.30 0.82 1.75
C PHE A 136 -20.64 -0.54 1.68
N TYR A 137 -20.67 -1.14 0.50
CA TYR A 137 -19.89 -2.33 0.18
C TYR A 137 -19.07 -2.07 -1.09
N CYS A 138 -17.74 -2.16 -0.96
CA CYS A 138 -16.82 -2.10 -2.08
C CYS A 138 -16.48 -3.52 -2.52
N LEU A 139 -16.93 -3.90 -3.70
CA LEU A 139 -16.75 -5.25 -4.22
C LEU A 139 -15.57 -5.31 -5.18
N GLY A 140 -14.73 -6.34 -5.05
CA GLY A 140 -13.60 -6.57 -5.93
C GLY A 140 -13.40 -8.05 -6.24
N TYR A 141 -12.79 -8.33 -7.39
CA TYR A 141 -12.44 -9.67 -7.82
C TYR A 141 -11.00 -9.71 -8.36
N GLY A 142 -10.25 -10.77 -8.03
CA GLY A 142 -8.87 -10.91 -8.50
C GLY A 142 -8.01 -9.68 -8.13
N ALA A 143 -7.41 -9.04 -9.12
CA ALA A 143 -6.53 -7.89 -8.92
C ALA A 143 -7.27 -6.62 -8.42
N THR A 144 -8.61 -6.56 -8.52
CA THR A 144 -9.38 -5.42 -8.03
C THR A 144 -9.83 -5.57 -6.57
N LEU A 145 -9.70 -6.76 -5.97
CA LEU A 145 -10.03 -6.95 -4.56
C LEU A 145 -9.20 -6.05 -3.62
N PRO A 146 -7.87 -5.94 -3.74
CA PRO A 146 -7.09 -5.00 -2.93
C PRO A 146 -7.54 -3.54 -3.09
N MET A 147 -7.98 -3.14 -4.30
CA MET A 147 -8.52 -1.80 -4.54
C MET A 147 -9.84 -1.57 -3.82
N ALA A 148 -10.72 -2.58 -3.79
CA ALA A 148 -11.99 -2.52 -3.05
C ALA A 148 -11.74 -2.42 -1.53
N LEU A 149 -10.79 -3.19 -1.00
CA LEU A 149 -10.40 -3.12 0.41
C LEU A 149 -9.84 -1.75 0.80
N GLU A 150 -8.93 -1.20 -0.01
CA GLU A 150 -8.34 0.12 0.22
C GLU A 150 -9.38 1.25 0.06
N GLY A 151 -10.24 1.18 -0.97
CA GLY A 151 -11.33 2.13 -1.18
C GLY A 151 -12.30 2.17 0.01
N ALA A 152 -12.69 1.00 0.52
CA ALA A 152 -13.51 0.89 1.71
C ALA A 152 -12.84 1.50 2.95
N LEU A 153 -11.53 1.27 3.13
CA LEU A 153 -10.74 1.87 4.20
C LEU A 153 -10.72 3.40 4.08
N LYS A 154 -10.45 3.93 2.89
CA LYS A 154 -10.43 5.38 2.65
C LYS A 154 -11.79 6.03 2.93
N LEU A 155 -12.87 5.37 2.50
CA LEU A 155 -14.22 5.89 2.76
C LEU A 155 -14.52 5.93 4.27
N LYS A 156 -14.20 4.86 5.02
CA LYS A 156 -14.32 4.85 6.49
C LYS A 156 -13.52 5.95 7.18
N GLU A 157 -12.27 6.14 6.77
CA GLU A 157 -11.37 7.13 7.36
C GLU A 157 -11.85 8.57 7.17
N ILE A 158 -12.50 8.88 6.05
CA ILE A 158 -12.92 10.24 5.69
C ILE A 158 -14.33 10.54 6.19
N THR A 159 -15.26 9.60 6.03
CA THR A 159 -16.69 9.84 6.23
C THR A 159 -17.21 9.30 7.56
N TYR A 160 -16.49 8.40 8.21
CA TYR A 160 -16.93 7.61 9.37
C TYR A 160 -18.16 6.72 9.08
N ALA A 161 -18.60 6.62 7.82
CA ALA A 161 -19.66 5.71 7.41
C ALA A 161 -19.18 4.25 7.50
N HIS A 162 -20.09 3.33 7.72
CA HIS A 162 -19.77 1.90 7.63
C HIS A 162 -19.46 1.54 6.18
N CYS A 163 -18.28 0.97 5.94
CA CYS A 163 -17.88 0.55 4.60
C CYS A 163 -17.03 -0.71 4.69
N GLU A 164 -17.41 -1.77 3.97
CA GLU A 164 -16.67 -3.02 3.91
C GLU A 164 -16.22 -3.34 2.48
N GLY A 165 -14.92 -3.67 2.36
CA GLY A 165 -14.37 -4.23 1.12
C GLY A 165 -14.49 -5.75 1.16
N MET A 166 -14.99 -6.36 0.08
CA MET A 166 -15.16 -7.80 0.03
C MET A 166 -15.03 -8.37 -1.37
N LEU A 167 -14.86 -9.68 -1.43
CA LEU A 167 -14.87 -10.44 -2.66
C LEU A 167 -16.28 -10.44 -3.26
N SER A 168 -16.38 -10.13 -4.54
CA SER A 168 -17.66 -10.19 -5.29
C SER A 168 -17.95 -11.60 -5.75
#